data_30291d2556a24170b1556279080dc4e8
#
_entry.id   30291d2556a24170b1556279080dc4e8
#
_cell.length_a   1.000
_cell.length_b   1.000
_cell.length_c   1.000
_cell.angle_alpha   90.00
_cell.angle_beta   90.00
_cell.angle_gamma   90.00
#
_symmetry.space_group_name_H-M   'P 1'
#
loop_
_entity.id
_entity.type
_entity.pdbx_description
1 polymer ?
#
loop_
_entity_poly.entity_id
_entity_poly.type
_entity_poly.pdbx_seq_one_letter_code
_entity_poly.pdbx_strand_id
1 'polypeptide(L)'
;MMAQKITLGSCKTHDNGQYKGQMQAGKPHGKGNTLFENGDTYEGEYVKGKRQGQGIYTFSDGEKYDGEWFQDQQHGYGTFWFMNNNRYEGMWYRDYQHGHGVMYYYNGDKYDGYWQQDKRQGKGKYTFASGAFYDGNWKDDQKSGRGFFAWGDGTTYDGMWLGNQRSGKGTNKYADGDTYVGDWLNDIQNGKGIYKFQNGDVYEGDYVQGERTGEGIFKYRNGDKYMGHFNEGDKDGKGTFTWRNGDMYVGDWKNDMQNGHGKLVKKAGDVFEGNFKDGKVDGEVIIHYANGLKFKGVFKNGKPNGPAIEETKDGNRFEGSYVDGRRDGKFVEKDRNGQVVKRGHYERGKRFED
;
A
#
# COMPACT_ATOMS: atom_id res chain seq x y z
N MET A 1 61.05 -37.12 -8.81
CA MET A 1 60.20 -37.12 -10.02
C MET A 1 60.73 -36.03 -10.94
N MET A 2 61.20 -36.35 -12.16
CA MET A 2 61.59 -35.33 -13.13
C MET A 2 60.32 -34.56 -13.58
N ALA A 3 60.32 -33.22 -13.45
CA ALA A 3 59.25 -32.38 -13.96
C ALA A 3 59.10 -32.66 -15.48
N GLN A 4 57.95 -33.10 -15.94
CA GLN A 4 57.66 -33.34 -17.36
C GLN A 4 57.77 -31.98 -18.13
N LYS A 5 58.59 -31.97 -19.14
CA LYS A 5 58.93 -30.77 -19.90
C LYS A 5 57.68 -30.27 -20.68
N ILE A 6 57.38 -28.96 -20.58
CA ILE A 6 56.37 -28.30 -21.42
C ILE A 6 56.99 -28.11 -22.82
N THR A 7 56.24 -28.48 -23.86
CA THR A 7 56.60 -28.35 -25.27
C THR A 7 55.50 -27.59 -26.01
N LEU A 8 55.81 -27.01 -27.20
CA LEU A 8 54.80 -26.48 -28.11
C LEU A 8 54.36 -27.60 -29.06
N GLY A 9 53.05 -27.66 -29.34
CA GLY A 9 52.46 -28.66 -30.23
C GLY A 9 50.98 -28.41 -30.57
N SER A 10 50.42 -29.39 -31.23
CA SER A 10 48.97 -29.38 -31.62
C SER A 10 48.42 -30.79 -31.43
N CYS A 11 47.12 -30.84 -31.10
CA CYS A 11 46.37 -32.11 -31.00
C CYS A 11 44.85 -31.84 -31.15
N LYS A 12 44.07 -32.91 -31.25
CA LYS A 12 42.63 -32.81 -31.00
C LYS A 12 42.37 -32.82 -29.48
N THR A 13 41.46 -31.97 -29.07
CA THR A 13 40.94 -31.98 -27.69
C THR A 13 39.90 -33.08 -27.50
N HIS A 14 39.52 -33.40 -26.29
CA HIS A 14 38.50 -34.44 -26.02
C HIS A 14 37.09 -34.05 -26.54
N ASP A 15 36.82 -32.77 -26.74
CA ASP A 15 35.61 -32.17 -27.30
C ASP A 15 35.78 -31.82 -28.79
N ASN A 16 36.69 -32.54 -29.50
CA ASN A 16 36.95 -32.47 -30.93
C ASN A 16 37.51 -31.13 -31.47
N GLY A 17 37.96 -30.21 -30.58
CA GLY A 17 38.60 -28.97 -30.98
C GLY A 17 40.04 -29.24 -31.51
N GLN A 18 40.51 -28.38 -32.43
CA GLN A 18 41.90 -28.36 -32.92
C GLN A 18 42.71 -27.42 -32.02
N TYR A 19 43.52 -28.03 -31.15
CA TYR A 19 44.36 -27.29 -30.20
C TYR A 19 45.73 -26.98 -30.79
N LYS A 20 46.24 -25.81 -30.47
CA LYS A 20 47.63 -25.38 -30.74
C LYS A 20 48.16 -24.61 -29.53
N GLY A 21 49.26 -25.05 -28.92
CA GLY A 21 49.82 -24.35 -27.76
C GLY A 21 50.80 -25.19 -26.96
N GLN A 22 50.90 -24.89 -25.68
CA GLN A 22 51.74 -25.61 -24.70
C GLN A 22 51.15 -26.97 -24.38
N MET A 23 52.02 -27.98 -24.32
CA MET A 23 51.66 -29.36 -24.08
C MET A 23 52.54 -29.99 -23.01
N GLN A 24 51.95 -30.89 -22.23
CA GLN A 24 52.65 -31.75 -21.29
C GLN A 24 52.13 -33.19 -21.38
N ALA A 25 53.00 -34.15 -21.50
CA ALA A 25 52.63 -35.57 -21.66
C ALA A 25 51.60 -35.83 -22.80
N GLY A 26 51.73 -35.13 -23.96
CA GLY A 26 50.85 -35.30 -25.08
C GLY A 26 49.46 -34.65 -24.95
N LYS A 27 49.23 -33.86 -23.89
CA LYS A 27 47.94 -33.16 -23.64
C LYS A 27 48.12 -31.65 -23.59
N PRO A 28 47.09 -30.87 -23.90
CA PRO A 28 47.08 -29.44 -23.64
C PRO A 28 47.44 -29.13 -22.19
N HIS A 29 48.40 -28.21 -21.99
CA HIS A 29 48.83 -27.83 -20.65
C HIS A 29 49.55 -26.49 -20.69
N GLY A 30 49.15 -25.52 -19.88
CA GLY A 30 49.58 -24.13 -20.02
C GLY A 30 48.77 -23.36 -21.06
N LYS A 31 49.34 -22.40 -21.74
CA LYS A 31 48.61 -21.52 -22.67
C LYS A 31 48.44 -22.11 -24.06
N GLY A 32 47.27 -21.95 -24.65
CA GLY A 32 46.98 -22.38 -26.02
C GLY A 32 45.64 -21.94 -26.55
N ASN A 33 45.44 -22.22 -27.84
CA ASN A 33 44.22 -21.84 -28.54
C ASN A 33 43.57 -23.11 -29.09
N THR A 34 42.24 -23.15 -29.07
CA THR A 34 41.43 -24.23 -29.67
C THR A 34 40.41 -23.63 -30.64
N LEU A 35 40.29 -24.19 -31.82
CA LEU A 35 39.20 -24.00 -32.76
C LEU A 35 38.30 -25.23 -32.76
N PHE A 36 37.04 -25.07 -32.44
CA PHE A 36 36.04 -26.15 -32.40
C PHE A 36 35.37 -26.33 -33.77
N GLU A 37 34.78 -27.47 -34.00
CA GLU A 37 34.12 -27.82 -35.25
C GLU A 37 32.90 -26.94 -35.58
N ASN A 38 32.22 -26.41 -34.54
CA ASN A 38 31.08 -25.50 -34.69
C ASN A 38 31.49 -24.01 -34.93
N GLY A 39 32.80 -23.75 -35.05
CA GLY A 39 33.34 -22.42 -35.26
C GLY A 39 33.64 -21.62 -33.99
N ASP A 40 33.36 -22.16 -32.79
CA ASP A 40 33.74 -21.55 -31.54
C ASP A 40 35.27 -21.54 -31.37
N THR A 41 35.77 -20.62 -30.58
CA THR A 41 37.18 -20.56 -30.25
C THR A 41 37.42 -20.42 -28.74
N TYR A 42 38.51 -21.00 -28.26
CA TYR A 42 39.00 -20.76 -26.92
C TYR A 42 40.46 -20.35 -26.96
N GLU A 43 40.81 -19.31 -26.24
CA GLU A 43 42.20 -18.89 -25.97
C GLU A 43 42.41 -18.78 -24.44
N GLY A 44 43.30 -19.60 -23.92
CA GLY A 44 43.49 -19.59 -22.48
C GLY A 44 44.37 -20.69 -21.94
N GLU A 45 44.20 -20.96 -20.66
CA GLU A 45 44.99 -21.92 -19.91
C GLU A 45 44.35 -23.30 -19.90
N TYR A 46 45.24 -24.31 -19.91
CA TYR A 46 44.88 -25.73 -19.87
C TYR A 46 45.64 -26.46 -18.78
N VAL A 47 45.02 -27.40 -18.14
CA VAL A 47 45.64 -28.36 -17.22
C VAL A 47 45.20 -29.76 -17.58
N LYS A 48 46.14 -30.61 -17.96
CA LYS A 48 45.91 -32.03 -18.31
C LYS A 48 44.81 -32.24 -19.36
N GLY A 49 44.74 -31.35 -20.35
CA GLY A 49 43.80 -31.42 -21.46
C GLY A 49 42.45 -30.70 -21.24
N LYS A 50 42.25 -30.10 -20.09
CA LYS A 50 41.02 -29.36 -19.76
C LYS A 50 41.27 -27.88 -19.61
N ARG A 51 40.31 -27.03 -20.05
CA ARG A 51 40.33 -25.60 -19.82
C ARG A 51 40.32 -25.34 -18.31
N GLN A 52 41.28 -24.54 -17.85
CA GLN A 52 41.44 -24.24 -16.43
C GLN A 52 42.29 -22.98 -16.25
N GLY A 53 41.99 -22.15 -15.26
CA GLY A 53 42.63 -20.84 -15.10
C GLY A 53 41.94 -19.79 -15.95
N GLN A 54 42.69 -18.80 -16.48
CA GLN A 54 42.12 -17.71 -17.27
C GLN A 54 41.97 -18.11 -18.75
N GLY A 55 40.82 -17.70 -19.35
CA GLY A 55 40.59 -17.95 -20.75
C GLY A 55 39.39 -17.25 -21.33
N ILE A 56 39.46 -17.01 -22.65
CA ILE A 56 38.42 -16.38 -23.44
C ILE A 56 37.80 -17.45 -24.34
N TYR A 57 36.50 -17.61 -24.24
CA TYR A 57 35.70 -18.44 -25.15
C TYR A 57 34.82 -17.52 -25.99
N THR A 58 34.95 -17.62 -27.30
CA THR A 58 34.12 -16.89 -28.25
C THR A 58 33.25 -17.89 -28.99
N PHE A 59 31.95 -17.72 -28.87
CA PHE A 59 30.95 -18.54 -29.56
C PHE A 59 30.84 -18.09 -31.02
N SER A 60 30.47 -19.00 -31.90
CA SER A 60 30.32 -18.74 -33.34
C SER A 60 29.21 -17.73 -33.68
N ASP A 61 28.24 -17.54 -32.76
CA ASP A 61 27.16 -16.56 -32.86
C ASP A 61 27.56 -15.15 -32.36
N GLY A 62 28.79 -15.00 -31.83
CA GLY A 62 29.35 -13.75 -31.36
C GLY A 62 29.26 -13.50 -29.86
N GLU A 63 28.61 -14.39 -29.10
CA GLU A 63 28.71 -14.35 -27.64
C GLU A 63 30.14 -14.59 -27.16
N LYS A 64 30.48 -14.10 -25.97
CA LYS A 64 31.85 -14.19 -25.46
C LYS A 64 31.84 -14.33 -23.94
N TYR A 65 32.65 -15.28 -23.46
CA TYR A 65 33.03 -15.36 -22.05
C TYR A 65 34.52 -15.05 -21.88
N ASP A 66 34.87 -14.23 -20.92
CA ASP A 66 36.25 -13.89 -20.54
C ASP A 66 36.36 -14.00 -19.02
N GLY A 67 37.06 -15.03 -18.53
CA GLY A 67 37.11 -15.28 -17.09
C GLY A 67 37.80 -16.57 -16.71
N GLU A 68 37.52 -16.97 -15.51
CA GLU A 68 38.08 -18.18 -14.90
C GLU A 68 37.38 -19.44 -15.38
N TRP A 69 38.15 -20.50 -15.55
CA TRP A 69 37.72 -21.83 -15.98
C TRP A 69 38.15 -22.88 -14.97
N PHE A 70 37.32 -23.86 -14.71
CA PHE A 70 37.64 -25.02 -13.92
C PHE A 70 37.08 -26.30 -14.55
N GLN A 71 37.97 -27.22 -14.97
CA GLN A 71 37.60 -28.49 -15.59
C GLN A 71 36.60 -28.33 -16.76
N ASP A 72 36.90 -27.47 -17.69
CA ASP A 72 36.10 -27.12 -18.88
C ASP A 72 34.83 -26.29 -18.65
N GLN A 73 34.56 -25.89 -17.42
CA GLN A 73 33.40 -25.12 -17.04
C GLN A 73 33.77 -23.68 -16.65
N GLN A 74 32.91 -22.71 -16.99
CA GLN A 74 33.00 -21.35 -16.49
C GLN A 74 32.93 -21.38 -14.96
N HIS A 75 33.85 -20.68 -14.30
CA HIS A 75 34.01 -20.74 -12.85
C HIS A 75 34.65 -19.45 -12.33
N GLY A 76 34.61 -19.21 -11.01
CA GLY A 76 35.24 -18.03 -10.44
C GLY A 76 34.68 -16.73 -11.00
N TYR A 77 35.53 -15.73 -11.22
CA TYR A 77 35.10 -14.44 -11.74
C TYR A 77 35.23 -14.39 -13.27
N GLY A 78 34.18 -13.86 -13.95
CA GLY A 78 34.19 -13.71 -15.39
C GLY A 78 33.16 -12.74 -15.92
N THR A 79 33.35 -12.31 -17.16
CA THR A 79 32.44 -11.45 -17.90
C THR A 79 31.87 -12.21 -19.09
N PHE A 80 30.54 -12.16 -19.24
CA PHE A 80 29.85 -12.73 -20.39
C PHE A 80 29.15 -11.61 -21.17
N TRP A 81 29.40 -11.54 -22.48
CA TRP A 81 28.70 -10.68 -23.42
C TRP A 81 27.72 -11.52 -24.23
N PHE A 82 26.46 -11.20 -24.07
CA PHE A 82 25.35 -11.88 -24.76
C PHE A 82 25.11 -11.29 -26.15
N MET A 83 24.58 -12.07 -27.07
CA MET A 83 24.25 -11.62 -28.42
C MET A 83 23.23 -10.46 -28.44
N ASN A 84 22.36 -10.36 -27.44
CA ASN A 84 21.39 -9.28 -27.27
C ASN A 84 21.98 -7.99 -26.66
N ASN A 85 23.31 -7.86 -26.61
CA ASN A 85 24.05 -6.74 -25.99
C ASN A 85 23.90 -6.63 -24.47
N ASN A 86 23.36 -7.62 -23.79
CA ASN A 86 23.47 -7.70 -22.34
C ASN A 86 24.91 -8.08 -21.96
N ARG A 87 25.33 -7.72 -20.76
CA ARG A 87 26.65 -8.08 -20.23
C ARG A 87 26.53 -8.43 -18.75
N TYR A 88 27.03 -9.59 -18.38
CA TYR A 88 27.16 -10.03 -16.98
C TYR A 88 28.60 -9.96 -16.55
N GLU A 89 28.87 -9.37 -15.39
CA GLU A 89 30.19 -9.32 -14.73
C GLU A 89 30.01 -9.86 -13.31
N GLY A 90 30.62 -11.00 -13.01
CA GLY A 90 30.44 -11.57 -11.67
C GLY A 90 30.95 -12.99 -11.52
N MET A 91 30.51 -13.62 -10.45
CA MET A 91 30.89 -14.96 -10.09
C MET A 91 30.13 -16.02 -10.90
N TRP A 92 30.82 -17.08 -11.25
CA TRP A 92 30.35 -18.24 -11.99
C TRP A 92 30.61 -19.51 -11.21
N TYR A 93 29.71 -20.46 -11.29
CA TYR A 93 29.87 -21.77 -10.74
C TYR A 93 29.29 -22.84 -11.66
N ARG A 94 30.15 -23.64 -12.27
CA ARG A 94 29.78 -24.74 -13.18
C ARG A 94 28.85 -24.26 -14.31
N ASP A 95 29.27 -23.26 -15.07
CA ASP A 95 28.59 -22.62 -16.19
C ASP A 95 27.34 -21.80 -15.84
N TYR A 96 27.01 -21.64 -14.55
CA TYR A 96 25.91 -20.81 -14.08
C TYR A 96 26.40 -19.51 -13.44
N GLN A 97 25.69 -18.42 -13.66
CA GLN A 97 25.82 -17.21 -12.85
C GLN A 97 25.52 -17.57 -11.38
N HIS A 98 26.43 -17.21 -10.49
CA HIS A 98 26.35 -17.59 -9.09
C HIS A 98 27.05 -16.57 -8.19
N GLY A 99 26.64 -16.49 -6.90
CA GLY A 99 27.26 -15.51 -6.01
C GLY A 99 26.94 -14.07 -6.43
N HIS A 100 27.85 -13.14 -6.16
CA HIS A 100 27.64 -11.73 -6.50
C HIS A 100 28.00 -11.45 -7.98
N GLY A 101 27.15 -10.67 -8.66
CA GLY A 101 27.39 -10.25 -10.04
C GLY A 101 26.48 -9.11 -10.47
N VAL A 102 26.91 -8.45 -11.56
CA VAL A 102 26.23 -7.30 -12.14
C VAL A 102 25.80 -7.65 -13.56
N MET A 103 24.52 -7.51 -13.84
CA MET A 103 23.95 -7.59 -15.18
C MET A 103 23.67 -6.19 -15.71
N TYR A 104 24.23 -5.86 -16.84
CA TYR A 104 23.93 -4.67 -17.62
C TYR A 104 23.03 -5.09 -18.78
N TYR A 105 21.82 -4.55 -18.82
CA TYR A 105 20.85 -4.84 -19.87
C TYR A 105 20.97 -3.84 -21.02
N TYR A 106 20.69 -4.28 -22.26
CA TYR A 106 20.79 -3.45 -23.45
C TYR A 106 19.88 -2.21 -23.42
N ASN A 107 18.78 -2.27 -22.65
CA ASN A 107 17.84 -1.16 -22.48
C ASN A 107 18.30 -0.10 -21.47
N GLY A 108 19.50 -0.27 -20.90
CA GLY A 108 20.07 0.63 -19.91
C GLY A 108 19.76 0.30 -18.45
N ASP A 109 18.96 -0.75 -18.21
CA ASP A 109 18.72 -1.26 -16.85
C ASP A 109 20.01 -1.91 -16.30
N LYS A 110 20.09 -2.02 -14.97
CA LYS A 110 21.19 -2.68 -14.28
C LYS A 110 20.66 -3.48 -13.10
N TYR A 111 21.12 -4.71 -12.95
CA TYR A 111 20.98 -5.46 -11.72
C TYR A 111 22.35 -5.66 -11.07
N ASP A 112 22.46 -5.39 -9.76
CA ASP A 112 23.67 -5.54 -8.97
C ASP A 112 23.31 -6.31 -7.69
N GLY A 113 23.68 -7.58 -7.61
CA GLY A 113 23.23 -8.42 -6.52
C GLY A 113 23.65 -9.89 -6.62
N TYR A 114 22.98 -10.70 -5.85
CA TYR A 114 23.27 -12.12 -5.77
C TYR A 114 22.49 -12.95 -6.78
N TRP A 115 23.16 -14.01 -7.27
CA TRP A 115 22.69 -14.95 -8.28
C TRP A 115 22.82 -16.39 -7.76
N GLN A 116 21.93 -17.25 -8.18
CA GLN A 116 21.99 -18.68 -7.97
C GLN A 116 21.40 -19.40 -9.17
N GLN A 117 22.23 -20.17 -9.89
CA GLN A 117 21.81 -20.91 -11.09
C GLN A 117 21.08 -20.01 -12.10
N ASP A 118 21.71 -18.93 -12.54
CA ASP A 118 21.26 -17.92 -13.49
C ASP A 118 20.04 -17.08 -13.04
N LYS A 119 19.58 -17.25 -11.80
CA LYS A 119 18.46 -16.49 -11.24
C LYS A 119 18.91 -15.50 -10.18
N ARG A 120 18.32 -14.32 -10.17
CA ARG A 120 18.48 -13.36 -9.09
C ARG A 120 17.95 -13.94 -7.79
N GLN A 121 18.79 -13.91 -6.76
CA GLN A 121 18.51 -14.55 -5.47
C GLN A 121 19.14 -13.74 -4.33
N GLY A 122 18.54 -13.75 -3.13
CA GLY A 122 19.09 -13.00 -2.01
C GLY A 122 18.98 -11.49 -2.21
N LYS A 123 19.97 -10.72 -1.76
CA LYS A 123 19.96 -9.26 -1.86
C LYS A 123 20.44 -8.78 -3.22
N GLY A 124 19.77 -7.73 -3.74
CA GLY A 124 20.20 -7.09 -4.98
C GLY A 124 19.42 -5.83 -5.28
N LYS A 125 20.08 -4.93 -6.02
CA LYS A 125 19.51 -3.67 -6.48
C LYS A 125 19.28 -3.73 -8.00
N TYR A 126 18.04 -3.52 -8.41
CA TYR A 126 17.67 -3.34 -9.81
C TYR A 126 17.43 -1.86 -10.06
N THR A 127 18.18 -1.27 -10.96
CA THR A 127 18.05 0.13 -11.37
C THR A 127 17.54 0.17 -12.80
N PHE A 128 16.41 0.81 -12.99
CA PHE A 128 15.83 1.04 -14.32
C PHE A 128 16.54 2.19 -15.03
N ALA A 129 16.56 2.19 -16.36
CA ALA A 129 17.11 3.28 -17.16
C ALA A 129 16.42 4.63 -16.87
N SER A 130 15.18 4.62 -16.41
CA SER A 130 14.42 5.80 -15.96
C SER A 130 14.93 6.43 -14.66
N GLY A 131 15.83 5.75 -13.94
CA GLY A 131 16.30 6.15 -12.62
C GLY A 131 15.48 5.57 -11.44
N ALA A 132 14.33 4.97 -11.71
CA ALA A 132 13.62 4.18 -10.70
C ALA A 132 14.50 3.02 -10.22
N PHE A 133 14.30 2.53 -9.00
CA PHE A 133 15.05 1.36 -8.54
C PHE A 133 14.30 0.56 -7.48
N TYR A 134 14.63 -0.73 -7.43
CA TYR A 134 14.31 -1.63 -6.34
C TYR A 134 15.60 -2.06 -5.64
N ASP A 135 15.63 -1.98 -4.33
CA ASP A 135 16.74 -2.46 -3.47
C ASP A 135 16.15 -3.36 -2.39
N GLY A 136 16.40 -4.66 -2.48
CA GLY A 136 15.76 -5.61 -1.58
C GLY A 136 16.10 -7.07 -1.86
N ASN A 137 15.25 -7.94 -1.35
CA ASN A 137 15.42 -9.37 -1.49
C ASN A 137 14.77 -9.89 -2.78
N TRP A 138 15.43 -10.90 -3.36
CA TRP A 138 15.02 -11.59 -4.57
C TRP A 138 14.91 -13.10 -4.29
N LYS A 139 13.99 -13.73 -4.94
CA LYS A 139 13.83 -15.18 -4.97
C LYS A 139 13.36 -15.61 -6.35
N ASP A 140 14.13 -16.47 -7.02
CA ASP A 140 13.82 -17.00 -8.35
C ASP A 140 13.39 -15.88 -9.34
N ASP A 141 14.22 -14.83 -9.48
CA ASP A 141 14.00 -13.65 -10.32
C ASP A 141 12.84 -12.72 -9.91
N GLN A 142 12.19 -12.98 -8.78
CA GLN A 142 11.08 -12.17 -8.29
C GLN A 142 11.47 -11.39 -7.04
N LYS A 143 10.96 -10.16 -6.91
CA LYS A 143 11.03 -9.40 -5.67
C LYS A 143 10.29 -10.18 -4.58
N SER A 144 10.96 -10.40 -3.44
CA SER A 144 10.45 -11.23 -2.35
C SER A 144 11.02 -10.79 -1.01
N GLY A 145 10.25 -10.92 0.08
CA GLY A 145 10.71 -10.47 1.39
C GLY A 145 10.80 -8.94 1.48
N ARG A 146 11.68 -8.40 2.31
CA ARG A 146 11.79 -6.95 2.50
C ARG A 146 12.52 -6.28 1.34
N GLY A 147 11.98 -5.15 0.88
CA GLY A 147 12.59 -4.33 -0.15
C GLY A 147 12.05 -2.92 -0.21
N PHE A 148 12.87 -2.03 -0.74
CA PHE A 148 12.57 -0.62 -0.99
C PHE A 148 12.45 -0.40 -2.49
N PHE A 149 11.37 0.25 -2.92
CA PHE A 149 11.18 0.67 -4.31
C PHE A 149 11.02 2.19 -4.36
N ALA A 150 11.77 2.84 -5.23
CA ALA A 150 11.60 4.26 -5.56
C ALA A 150 11.19 4.37 -7.02
N TRP A 151 10.02 4.95 -7.27
CA TRP A 151 9.56 5.30 -8.60
C TRP A 151 10.15 6.65 -9.03
N GLY A 152 10.25 6.87 -10.31
CA GLY A 152 10.83 8.11 -10.86
C GLY A 152 9.98 9.37 -10.62
N ASP A 153 8.74 9.23 -10.18
CA ASP A 153 7.81 10.32 -9.84
C ASP A 153 7.94 10.83 -8.39
N GLY A 154 8.82 10.24 -7.59
CA GLY A 154 9.00 10.55 -6.17
C GLY A 154 8.22 9.65 -5.21
N THR A 155 7.34 8.78 -5.73
CA THR A 155 6.68 7.75 -4.92
C THR A 155 7.71 6.73 -4.42
N THR A 156 7.56 6.28 -3.17
CA THR A 156 8.43 5.24 -2.59
C THR A 156 7.61 4.22 -1.82
N TYR A 157 8.10 2.97 -1.78
CA TYR A 157 7.57 1.92 -0.93
C TYR A 157 8.70 1.22 -0.18
N ASP A 158 8.57 1.10 1.14
CA ASP A 158 9.44 0.29 2.02
C ASP A 158 8.59 -0.75 2.72
N GLY A 159 8.74 -2.01 2.36
CA GLY A 159 7.90 -3.07 2.92
C GLY A 159 8.17 -4.45 2.37
N MET A 160 7.20 -5.31 2.59
CA MET A 160 7.26 -6.71 2.19
C MET A 160 6.77 -6.91 0.76
N TRP A 161 7.40 -7.84 0.05
CA TRP A 161 7.14 -8.23 -1.33
C TRP A 161 6.92 -9.73 -1.42
N LEU A 162 6.04 -10.15 -2.30
CA LEU A 162 5.80 -11.56 -2.65
C LEU A 162 5.46 -11.66 -4.14
N GLY A 163 6.27 -12.38 -4.91
CA GLY A 163 6.03 -12.58 -6.33
C GLY A 163 5.94 -11.26 -7.12
N ASN A 164 6.85 -10.31 -6.90
CA ASN A 164 6.90 -8.97 -7.49
C ASN A 164 5.83 -7.97 -7.00
N GLN A 165 4.90 -8.37 -6.14
CA GLN A 165 3.80 -7.54 -5.62
C GLN A 165 4.05 -7.13 -4.17
N ARG A 166 3.60 -5.94 -3.77
CA ARG A 166 3.57 -5.51 -2.37
C ARG A 166 2.62 -6.42 -1.60
N SER A 167 3.09 -6.97 -0.49
CA SER A 167 2.33 -7.93 0.32
C SER A 167 2.81 -7.90 1.77
N GLY A 168 1.91 -8.03 2.75
CA GLY A 168 2.26 -7.89 4.16
C GLY A 168 2.44 -6.43 4.58
N LYS A 169 3.27 -6.15 5.57
CA LYS A 169 3.46 -4.80 6.11
C LYS A 169 4.34 -3.93 5.21
N GLY A 170 3.93 -2.66 5.01
CA GLY A 170 4.72 -1.71 4.26
C GLY A 170 4.27 -0.27 4.41
N THR A 171 5.16 0.65 4.06
CA THR A 171 4.94 2.09 4.02
C THR A 171 5.06 2.57 2.58
N ASN A 172 4.01 3.16 2.05
CA ASN A 172 4.03 3.88 0.79
C ASN A 172 3.99 5.38 1.04
N LYS A 173 4.91 6.11 0.45
CA LYS A 173 4.88 7.58 0.38
C LYS A 173 4.58 7.95 -1.06
N TYR A 174 3.49 8.66 -1.27
CA TYR A 174 3.04 9.10 -2.59
C TYR A 174 3.72 10.41 -2.99
N ALA A 175 3.81 10.68 -4.28
CA ALA A 175 4.44 11.88 -4.83
C ALA A 175 3.74 13.17 -4.40
N ASP A 176 2.44 13.12 -4.12
CA ASP A 176 1.63 14.25 -3.64
C ASP A 176 1.82 14.55 -2.14
N GLY A 177 2.56 13.72 -1.43
CA GLY A 177 2.85 13.87 0.00
C GLY A 177 1.99 13.02 0.92
N ASP A 178 1.01 12.31 0.40
CA ASP A 178 0.23 11.33 1.15
C ASP A 178 1.13 10.17 1.62
N THR A 179 0.73 9.51 2.69
CA THR A 179 1.46 8.34 3.22
C THR A 179 0.48 7.28 3.70
N TYR A 180 0.70 6.04 3.27
CA TYR A 180 0.02 4.89 3.82
C TYR A 180 1.01 3.97 4.55
N VAL A 181 0.66 3.56 5.77
CA VAL A 181 1.40 2.58 6.58
C VAL A 181 0.43 1.48 6.99
N GLY A 182 0.63 0.26 6.51
CA GLY A 182 -0.32 -0.81 6.83
C GLY A 182 -0.09 -2.10 6.08
N ASP A 183 -1.16 -2.88 6.00
CA ASP A 183 -1.18 -4.16 5.35
C ASP A 183 -1.44 -4.03 3.84
N TRP A 184 -0.77 -4.87 3.07
CA TRP A 184 -0.85 -4.96 1.62
C TRP A 184 -1.15 -6.39 1.19
N LEU A 185 -1.94 -6.54 0.15
CA LEU A 185 -2.20 -7.81 -0.52
C LEU A 185 -2.27 -7.57 -2.03
N ASN A 186 -1.36 -8.21 -2.79
CA ASN A 186 -1.30 -8.11 -4.26
C ASN A 186 -1.34 -6.65 -4.76
N ASP A 187 -0.43 -5.81 -4.25
CA ASP A 187 -0.30 -4.38 -4.55
C ASP A 187 -1.44 -3.47 -4.05
N ILE A 188 -2.42 -4.01 -3.34
CA ILE A 188 -3.60 -3.28 -2.86
C ILE A 188 -3.56 -3.19 -1.33
N GLN A 189 -3.97 -2.06 -0.76
CA GLN A 189 -4.18 -1.88 0.67
C GLN A 189 -5.26 -2.86 1.15
N ASN A 190 -4.95 -3.68 2.15
CA ASN A 190 -5.88 -4.70 2.62
C ASN A 190 -5.53 -5.15 4.04
N GLY A 191 -6.43 -5.00 5.00
CA GLY A 191 -6.19 -5.23 6.42
C GLY A 191 -6.14 -3.91 7.20
N LYS A 192 -5.28 -3.81 8.19
CA LYS A 192 -5.15 -2.59 9.02
C LYS A 192 -4.18 -1.59 8.41
N GLY A 193 -4.57 -0.31 8.43
CA GLY A 193 -3.71 0.74 7.91
C GLY A 193 -3.95 2.12 8.50
N ILE A 194 -2.92 2.97 8.36
CA ILE A 194 -2.98 4.39 8.68
C ILE A 194 -2.68 5.16 7.40
N TYR A 195 -3.61 5.98 6.97
CA TYR A 195 -3.45 6.89 5.85
C TYR A 195 -3.33 8.32 6.37
N LYS A 196 -2.24 8.98 6.04
CA LYS A 196 -2.00 10.39 6.34
C LYS A 196 -2.07 11.18 5.05
N PHE A 197 -3.07 12.04 4.96
CA PHE A 197 -3.26 12.94 3.84
C PHE A 197 -2.31 14.13 3.93
N GLN A 198 -1.87 14.64 2.79
CA GLN A 198 -1.03 15.85 2.71
C GLN A 198 -1.69 17.05 3.39
N ASN A 199 -3.03 17.14 3.33
CA ASN A 199 -3.79 18.22 3.98
C ASN A 199 -3.76 18.16 5.52
N GLY A 200 -3.24 17.08 6.11
CA GLY A 200 -3.13 16.87 7.55
C GLY A 200 -4.24 16.02 8.16
N ASP A 201 -5.18 15.54 7.37
CA ASP A 201 -6.16 14.53 7.82
C ASP A 201 -5.47 13.19 8.05
N VAL A 202 -6.04 12.35 8.92
CA VAL A 202 -5.53 11.01 9.21
C VAL A 202 -6.67 10.03 9.34
N TYR A 203 -6.62 8.96 8.56
CA TYR A 203 -7.48 7.79 8.78
C TYR A 203 -6.67 6.64 9.37
N GLU A 204 -7.25 5.95 10.33
CA GLU A 204 -6.70 4.74 10.94
C GLU A 204 -7.83 3.70 11.06
N GLY A 205 -7.71 2.56 10.37
CA GLY A 205 -8.79 1.56 10.37
C GLY A 205 -8.56 0.43 9.39
N ASP A 206 -9.66 -0.22 9.06
CA ASP A 206 -9.68 -1.38 8.16
C ASP A 206 -9.75 -0.96 6.69
N TYR A 207 -9.11 -1.77 5.85
CA TYR A 207 -9.11 -1.68 4.40
C TYR A 207 -9.48 -3.02 3.78
N VAL A 208 -10.32 -3.00 2.76
CA VAL A 208 -10.60 -4.13 1.88
C VAL A 208 -10.55 -3.64 0.44
N GLN A 209 -9.72 -4.27 -0.40
CA GLN A 209 -9.56 -3.92 -1.82
C GLN A 209 -9.25 -2.42 -2.07
N GLY A 210 -8.48 -1.81 -1.17
CA GLY A 210 -8.09 -0.41 -1.24
C GLY A 210 -9.07 0.58 -0.64
N GLU A 211 -10.26 0.14 -0.26
CA GLU A 211 -11.31 0.99 0.30
C GLU A 211 -11.36 0.89 1.83
N ARG A 212 -11.61 2.02 2.49
CA ARG A 212 -11.85 2.06 3.94
C ARG A 212 -13.15 1.32 4.24
N THR A 213 -13.10 0.38 5.17
CA THR A 213 -14.24 -0.44 5.54
C THR A 213 -14.18 -0.81 7.02
N GLY A 214 -15.26 -1.42 7.57
CA GLY A 214 -15.24 -1.86 8.96
C GLY A 214 -15.01 -0.71 9.95
N GLU A 215 -14.33 -0.99 11.04
CA GLU A 215 -14.09 0.01 12.09
C GLU A 215 -12.89 0.90 11.78
N GLY A 216 -13.08 2.22 11.97
CA GLY A 216 -12.02 3.19 11.74
C GLY A 216 -12.18 4.49 12.50
N ILE A 217 -11.09 5.23 12.54
CA ILE A 217 -11.00 6.57 13.13
C ILE A 217 -10.54 7.52 12.04
N PHE A 218 -11.32 8.56 11.77
CA PHE A 218 -10.91 9.66 10.90
C PHE A 218 -10.69 10.93 11.75
N LYS A 219 -9.49 11.45 11.74
CA LYS A 219 -9.09 12.70 12.41
C LYS A 219 -8.91 13.77 11.35
N TYR A 220 -9.75 14.77 11.36
CA TYR A 220 -9.69 15.90 10.45
C TYR A 220 -8.66 16.92 10.93
N ARG A 221 -7.97 17.56 10.01
CA ARG A 221 -7.01 18.65 10.31
C ARG A 221 -7.62 19.78 11.15
N ASN A 222 -8.91 20.06 10.94
CA ASN A 222 -9.62 21.12 11.67
C ASN A 222 -9.88 20.77 13.14
N GLY A 223 -9.57 19.53 13.58
CA GLY A 223 -9.78 19.03 14.94
C GLY A 223 -11.07 18.24 15.14
N ASP A 224 -11.89 18.07 14.11
CA ASP A 224 -13.02 17.16 14.14
C ASP A 224 -12.52 15.70 14.15
N LYS A 225 -13.36 14.79 14.64
CA LYS A 225 -13.04 13.36 14.69
C LYS A 225 -14.29 12.52 14.46
N TYR A 226 -14.16 11.53 13.60
CA TYR A 226 -15.13 10.43 13.49
C TYR A 226 -14.51 9.13 14.01
N MET A 227 -15.30 8.33 14.69
CA MET A 227 -14.95 6.98 15.12
C MET A 227 -16.16 6.09 14.93
N GLY A 228 -16.07 5.06 14.09
CA GLY A 228 -17.16 4.18 13.77
C GLY A 228 -16.96 3.40 12.50
N HIS A 229 -18.06 2.91 11.98
CA HIS A 229 -18.07 2.02 10.84
C HIS A 229 -17.95 2.79 9.50
N PHE A 230 -17.19 2.21 8.57
CA PHE A 230 -17.03 2.66 7.19
C PHE A 230 -17.48 1.57 6.22
N ASN A 231 -17.98 1.97 5.08
CA ASN A 231 -18.29 1.10 3.96
C ASN A 231 -17.94 1.82 2.65
N GLU A 232 -17.12 1.17 1.80
CA GLU A 232 -16.67 1.73 0.51
C GLU A 232 -16.15 3.18 0.60
N GLY A 233 -15.43 3.49 1.68
CA GLY A 233 -14.83 4.80 1.91
C GLY A 233 -15.68 5.78 2.69
N ASP A 234 -17.01 5.59 2.79
CA ASP A 234 -17.94 6.49 3.44
C ASP A 234 -18.25 6.06 4.90
N LYS A 235 -18.62 7.02 5.76
CA LYS A 235 -19.20 6.72 7.06
C LYS A 235 -20.56 6.07 6.85
N ASP A 236 -20.70 4.82 7.31
CA ASP A 236 -21.93 4.03 7.16
C ASP A 236 -22.06 3.08 8.35
N GLY A 237 -23.28 2.97 8.94
CA GLY A 237 -23.52 2.19 10.14
C GLY A 237 -23.41 3.02 11.42
N LYS A 238 -22.96 2.43 12.52
CA LYS A 238 -22.85 3.14 13.82
C LYS A 238 -21.55 3.94 13.90
N GLY A 239 -21.65 5.16 14.45
CA GLY A 239 -20.46 5.98 14.65
C GLY A 239 -20.65 7.19 15.54
N THR A 240 -19.55 7.71 16.03
CA THR A 240 -19.46 8.93 16.84
C THR A 240 -18.69 9.99 16.08
N PHE A 241 -19.29 11.14 15.88
CA PHE A 241 -18.62 12.33 15.35
C PHE A 241 -18.48 13.37 16.47
N THR A 242 -17.27 13.82 16.71
CA THR A 242 -16.96 14.89 17.67
C THR A 242 -16.45 16.09 16.89
N TRP A 243 -17.16 17.19 16.96
CA TRP A 243 -16.72 18.45 16.39
C TRP A 243 -15.67 19.13 17.25
N ARG A 244 -14.80 19.90 16.64
CA ARG A 244 -13.78 20.72 17.32
C ARG A 244 -14.36 21.63 18.42
N ASN A 245 -15.60 22.12 18.20
CA ASN A 245 -16.27 22.98 19.17
C ASN A 245 -16.72 22.23 20.44
N GLY A 246 -16.64 20.90 20.45
CA GLY A 246 -17.05 20.03 21.55
C GLY A 246 -18.47 19.49 21.44
N ASP A 247 -19.20 19.76 20.34
CA ASP A 247 -20.44 19.05 20.03
C ASP A 247 -20.12 17.59 19.70
N MET A 248 -21.08 16.69 19.91
CA MET A 248 -20.89 15.26 19.64
C MET A 248 -22.20 14.63 19.10
N TYR A 249 -22.10 13.87 18.04
CA TYR A 249 -23.18 13.03 17.55
C TYR A 249 -22.81 11.55 17.71
N VAL A 250 -23.71 10.74 18.24
CA VAL A 250 -23.59 9.30 18.36
C VAL A 250 -24.85 8.68 17.73
N GLY A 251 -24.68 7.87 16.69
CA GLY A 251 -25.86 7.30 16.02
C GLY A 251 -25.55 6.63 14.70
N ASP A 252 -26.61 6.52 13.91
CA ASP A 252 -26.58 5.92 12.59
C ASP A 252 -26.05 6.88 11.52
N TRP A 253 -25.27 6.34 10.60
CA TRP A 253 -24.66 7.03 9.46
C TRP A 253 -25.00 6.30 8.18
N LYS A 254 -25.16 7.04 7.10
CA LYS A 254 -25.29 6.51 5.75
C LYS A 254 -24.73 7.51 4.73
N ASN A 255 -23.82 7.04 3.86
CA ASN A 255 -23.20 7.85 2.82
C ASN A 255 -22.68 9.20 3.40
N ASP A 256 -21.81 9.12 4.43
CA ASP A 256 -21.22 10.25 5.14
C ASP A 256 -22.18 11.15 5.94
N MET A 257 -23.49 10.92 5.91
CA MET A 257 -24.49 11.72 6.60
C MET A 257 -25.13 11.00 7.78
N GLN A 258 -25.53 11.76 8.81
CA GLN A 258 -26.35 11.27 9.92
C GLN A 258 -27.70 10.82 9.35
N ASN A 259 -28.05 9.55 9.54
CA ASN A 259 -29.26 8.98 8.93
C ASN A 259 -29.75 7.78 9.74
N GLY A 260 -30.92 7.87 10.34
CA GLY A 260 -31.45 6.89 11.27
C GLY A 260 -31.52 7.44 12.69
N HIS A 261 -31.43 6.59 13.69
CA HIS A 261 -31.53 7.00 15.09
C HIS A 261 -30.19 7.53 15.62
N GLY A 262 -30.23 8.64 16.34
CA GLY A 262 -29.02 9.22 16.92
C GLY A 262 -29.26 10.20 18.04
N LYS A 263 -28.13 10.56 18.70
CA LYS A 263 -28.08 11.51 19.79
C LYS A 263 -27.03 12.58 19.50
N LEU A 264 -27.49 13.84 19.41
CA LEU A 264 -26.63 15.01 19.25
C LEU A 264 -26.53 15.72 20.59
N VAL A 265 -25.34 15.81 21.12
CA VAL A 265 -25.02 16.52 22.38
C VAL A 265 -24.27 17.79 22.03
N LYS A 266 -24.86 18.94 22.35
CA LYS A 266 -24.20 20.23 22.18
C LYS A 266 -23.29 20.53 23.37
N LYS A 267 -22.14 21.13 23.15
CA LYS A 267 -21.25 21.60 24.22
C LYS A 267 -21.98 22.51 25.22
N ALA A 268 -22.97 23.27 24.75
CA ALA A 268 -23.80 24.15 25.60
C ALA A 268 -24.73 23.38 26.56
N GLY A 269 -24.86 22.05 26.38
CA GLY A 269 -25.66 21.17 27.24
C GLY A 269 -26.99 20.73 26.64
N ASP A 270 -27.37 21.22 25.47
CA ASP A 270 -28.58 20.74 24.79
C ASP A 270 -28.34 19.32 24.23
N VAL A 271 -29.33 18.45 24.37
CA VAL A 271 -29.30 17.06 23.91
C VAL A 271 -30.52 16.79 23.03
N PHE A 272 -30.29 16.38 21.79
CA PHE A 272 -31.29 15.96 20.83
C PHE A 272 -31.19 14.44 20.65
N GLU A 273 -32.27 13.71 20.87
CA GLU A 273 -32.31 12.27 20.71
C GLU A 273 -33.54 11.86 19.89
N GLY A 274 -33.31 11.18 18.76
CA GLY A 274 -34.37 10.81 17.84
C GLY A 274 -33.88 10.49 16.44
N ASN A 275 -34.75 10.70 15.45
CA ASN A 275 -34.45 10.36 14.06
C ASN A 275 -33.77 11.52 13.30
N PHE A 276 -32.81 11.13 12.48
CA PHE A 276 -32.08 11.99 11.57
C PHE A 276 -32.24 11.52 10.13
N LYS A 277 -32.25 12.44 9.19
CA LYS A 277 -32.25 12.19 7.76
C LYS A 277 -31.40 13.25 7.07
N ASP A 278 -30.44 12.78 6.24
CA ASP A 278 -29.55 13.63 5.48
C ASP A 278 -28.89 14.75 6.32
N GLY A 279 -28.42 14.38 7.53
CA GLY A 279 -27.73 15.25 8.48
C GLY A 279 -28.64 16.18 9.29
N LYS A 280 -29.97 16.05 9.19
CA LYS A 280 -30.94 16.89 9.89
C LYS A 280 -31.84 16.05 10.76
N VAL A 281 -32.30 16.61 11.89
CA VAL A 281 -33.40 16.02 12.67
C VAL A 281 -34.64 15.92 11.81
N ASP A 282 -35.21 14.71 11.68
CA ASP A 282 -36.39 14.42 10.87
C ASP A 282 -37.18 13.25 11.47
N GLY A 283 -38.42 13.47 11.82
CA GLY A 283 -39.26 12.52 12.55
C GLY A 283 -39.37 12.85 14.04
N GLU A 284 -39.66 11.84 14.86
CA GLU A 284 -39.81 12.02 16.31
C GLU A 284 -38.46 12.33 16.97
N VAL A 285 -38.46 13.33 17.88
CA VAL A 285 -37.29 13.73 18.66
C VAL A 285 -37.69 14.13 20.09
N ILE A 286 -36.79 13.86 21.02
CA ILE A 286 -36.79 14.40 22.37
C ILE A 286 -35.60 15.32 22.51
N ILE A 287 -35.84 16.53 23.00
CA ILE A 287 -34.78 17.52 23.25
C ILE A 287 -34.77 17.87 24.74
N HIS A 288 -33.61 17.76 25.35
CA HIS A 288 -33.34 18.29 26.67
C HIS A 288 -32.45 19.53 26.51
N TYR A 289 -33.01 20.70 26.79
CA TYR A 289 -32.25 21.96 26.72
C TYR A 289 -31.47 22.17 28.02
N ALA A 290 -30.35 22.85 27.93
CA ALA A 290 -29.48 23.18 29.06
C ALA A 290 -30.19 24.00 30.16
N ASN A 291 -31.20 24.78 29.77
CA ASN A 291 -32.01 25.56 30.70
C ASN A 291 -33.08 24.74 31.45
N GLY A 292 -33.15 23.43 31.21
CA GLY A 292 -34.10 22.51 31.82
C GLY A 292 -35.43 22.34 31.10
N LEU A 293 -35.65 23.06 29.97
CA LEU A 293 -36.79 22.81 29.09
C LEU A 293 -36.65 21.45 28.41
N LYS A 294 -37.72 20.66 28.37
CA LYS A 294 -37.81 19.45 27.57
C LYS A 294 -38.79 19.67 26.43
N PHE A 295 -38.46 19.21 25.25
CA PHE A 295 -39.32 19.21 24.08
C PHE A 295 -39.45 17.78 23.56
N LYS A 296 -40.67 17.36 23.29
CA LYS A 296 -40.95 16.09 22.59
C LYS A 296 -41.91 16.40 21.44
N GLY A 297 -41.50 16.10 20.21
CA GLY A 297 -42.32 16.39 19.06
C GLY A 297 -41.76 15.85 17.77
N VAL A 298 -42.37 16.27 16.66
CA VAL A 298 -42.02 15.85 15.30
C VAL A 298 -41.29 16.96 14.59
N PHE A 299 -40.22 16.61 13.93
CA PHE A 299 -39.42 17.49 13.08
C PHE A 299 -39.54 17.08 11.61
N LYS A 300 -39.40 18.04 10.73
CA LYS A 300 -39.23 17.84 9.30
C LYS A 300 -38.14 18.78 8.79
N ASN A 301 -37.13 18.23 8.13
CA ASN A 301 -35.99 18.99 7.61
C ASN A 301 -35.31 19.89 8.68
N GLY A 302 -35.17 19.44 9.91
CA GLY A 302 -34.52 20.18 10.99
C GLY A 302 -35.39 21.24 11.67
N LYS A 303 -36.71 21.31 11.38
CA LYS A 303 -37.65 22.25 12.02
C LYS A 303 -38.79 21.49 12.67
N PRO A 304 -39.27 21.93 13.86
CA PRO A 304 -40.50 21.42 14.44
C PRO A 304 -41.64 21.51 13.43
N ASN A 305 -42.34 20.38 13.21
CA ASN A 305 -43.44 20.31 12.24
C ASN A 305 -44.39 19.16 12.60
N GLY A 306 -45.45 19.45 13.29
CA GLY A 306 -46.38 18.48 13.83
C GLY A 306 -46.67 18.69 15.31
N PRO A 307 -47.30 17.72 15.99
CA PRO A 307 -47.61 17.78 17.40
C PRO A 307 -46.34 17.84 18.28
N ALA A 308 -46.40 18.63 19.34
CA ALA A 308 -45.31 18.77 20.29
C ALA A 308 -45.79 19.00 21.73
N ILE A 309 -44.95 18.58 22.65
CA ILE A 309 -45.09 18.81 24.08
C ILE A 309 -43.81 19.48 24.57
N GLU A 310 -43.98 20.61 25.25
CA GLU A 310 -42.89 21.29 25.94
C GLU A 310 -43.13 21.23 27.45
N GLU A 311 -42.08 20.90 28.21
CA GLU A 311 -42.12 20.87 29.66
C GLU A 311 -41.02 21.73 30.24
N THR A 312 -41.39 22.75 31.01
CA THR A 312 -40.44 23.61 31.68
C THR A 312 -39.77 22.92 32.88
N LYS A 313 -38.66 23.47 33.37
CA LYS A 313 -37.97 22.97 34.57
C LYS A 313 -38.90 22.88 35.80
N ASP A 314 -39.89 23.78 35.90
CA ASP A 314 -40.83 23.84 36.99
C ASP A 314 -42.02 22.89 36.82
N GLY A 315 -42.09 22.12 35.72
CA GLY A 315 -43.10 21.12 35.46
C GLY A 315 -44.35 21.65 34.70
N ASN A 316 -44.34 22.92 34.29
CA ASN A 316 -45.46 23.43 33.47
C ASN A 316 -45.30 22.89 32.02
N ARG A 317 -46.44 22.56 31.39
CA ARG A 317 -46.48 21.94 30.07
C ARG A 317 -47.26 22.77 29.05
N PHE A 318 -46.72 22.86 27.87
CA PHE A 318 -47.42 23.28 26.66
C PHE A 318 -47.63 22.04 25.77
N GLU A 319 -48.86 21.86 25.32
CA GLU A 319 -49.25 20.81 24.35
C GLU A 319 -49.86 21.51 23.13
N GLY A 320 -49.26 21.37 21.96
CA GLY A 320 -49.70 22.08 20.73
C GLY A 320 -49.10 21.52 19.49
N SER A 321 -49.08 22.29 18.44
CA SER A 321 -48.47 21.90 17.17
C SER A 321 -47.60 22.99 16.57
N TYR A 322 -46.77 22.58 15.60
CA TYR A 322 -45.84 23.42 14.87
C TYR A 322 -46.01 23.22 13.36
N VAL A 323 -45.83 24.28 12.60
CA VAL A 323 -45.67 24.27 11.14
C VAL A 323 -44.43 25.09 10.81
N ASP A 324 -43.46 24.46 10.11
CA ASP A 324 -42.19 25.08 9.68
C ASP A 324 -41.46 25.84 10.82
N GLY A 325 -41.45 25.25 12.04
CA GLY A 325 -40.76 25.80 13.20
C GLY A 325 -41.56 26.87 13.97
N ARG A 326 -42.79 27.17 13.59
CA ARG A 326 -43.65 28.12 14.30
C ARG A 326 -44.83 27.40 14.92
N ARG A 327 -45.21 27.81 16.12
CA ARG A 327 -46.45 27.31 16.74
C ARG A 327 -47.64 27.63 15.84
N ASP A 328 -48.47 26.64 15.59
CA ASP A 328 -49.66 26.74 14.73
C ASP A 328 -50.75 25.77 15.16
N GLY A 329 -52.00 26.15 15.15
CA GLY A 329 -53.14 25.36 15.58
C GLY A 329 -53.45 25.46 17.08
N LYS A 330 -54.32 24.61 17.57
CA LYS A 330 -54.80 24.62 18.99
C LYS A 330 -53.67 24.31 19.94
N PHE A 331 -53.74 24.91 21.15
CA PHE A 331 -52.81 24.59 22.23
C PHE A 331 -53.54 24.50 23.58
N VAL A 332 -52.91 23.81 24.52
CA VAL A 332 -53.28 23.72 25.93
C VAL A 332 -52.04 23.92 26.78
N GLU A 333 -52.12 24.82 27.75
CA GLU A 333 -51.09 24.96 28.79
C GLU A 333 -51.60 24.38 30.11
N LYS A 334 -50.76 23.62 30.79
CA LYS A 334 -51.03 22.94 32.07
C LYS A 334 -49.97 23.36 33.10
N ASP A 335 -50.37 23.45 34.34
CA ASP A 335 -49.44 23.60 35.45
C ASP A 335 -48.72 22.31 35.78
N ARG A 336 -47.80 22.34 36.75
CA ARG A 336 -47.04 21.16 37.25
C ARG A 336 -47.90 20.03 37.76
N ASN A 337 -49.17 20.31 38.17
CA ASN A 337 -50.11 19.31 38.66
C ASN A 337 -50.98 18.75 37.52
N GLY A 338 -50.82 19.22 36.30
CA GLY A 338 -51.55 18.80 35.10
C GLY A 338 -52.92 19.55 34.93
N GLN A 339 -53.19 20.58 35.76
CA GLN A 339 -54.39 21.39 35.59
C GLN A 339 -54.22 22.35 34.42
N VAL A 340 -55.29 22.47 33.61
CA VAL A 340 -55.31 23.39 32.47
C VAL A 340 -55.38 24.81 32.98
N VAL A 341 -54.38 25.61 32.63
CA VAL A 341 -54.29 27.02 33.01
C VAL A 341 -54.60 27.96 31.86
N LYS A 342 -54.39 27.51 30.60
CA LYS A 342 -54.73 28.29 29.40
C LYS A 342 -55.07 27.40 28.22
N ARG A 343 -55.91 27.91 27.32
CA ARG A 343 -56.23 27.33 26.00
C ARG A 343 -56.28 28.42 24.96
N GLY A 344 -56.20 28.06 23.70
CA GLY A 344 -56.26 28.95 22.58
C GLY A 344 -55.77 28.32 21.31
N HIS A 345 -55.37 29.17 20.37
CA HIS A 345 -54.77 28.75 19.13
C HIS A 345 -53.66 29.70 18.69
N TYR A 346 -52.77 29.17 17.85
CA TYR A 346 -51.73 29.93 17.15
C TYR A 346 -52.08 29.98 15.65
N GLU A 347 -51.90 31.11 15.04
CA GLU A 347 -51.90 31.28 13.60
C GLU A 347 -50.54 31.84 13.15
N ARG A 348 -49.77 31.06 12.42
CA ARG A 348 -48.41 31.42 11.96
C ARG A 348 -47.51 32.00 13.05
N GLY A 349 -47.62 31.49 14.27
CA GLY A 349 -46.86 31.92 15.45
C GLY A 349 -47.45 33.04 16.26
N LYS A 350 -48.58 33.64 15.85
CA LYS A 350 -49.32 34.64 16.63
C LYS A 350 -50.33 33.94 17.53
N ARG A 351 -50.30 34.24 18.84
CA ARG A 351 -51.13 33.65 19.88
C ARG A 351 -52.49 34.33 19.97
N PHE A 352 -53.55 33.54 20.13
CA PHE A 352 -54.91 33.93 20.45
C PHE A 352 -55.40 33.07 21.62
N GLU A 353 -55.90 33.66 22.69
CA GLU A 353 -56.42 32.98 23.90
C GLU A 353 -57.95 32.95 23.83
N ASP A 354 -58.50 31.80 24.27
CA ASP A 354 -59.97 31.58 24.37
C ASP A 354 -60.55 32.23 25.63
#